data_0e37e7df8fd412c9004c41cc5c32712e
#
_entry.id   0e37e7df8fd412c9004c41cc5c32712e
#
_cell.length_a   1.000
_cell.length_b   1.000
_cell.length_c   1.000
_cell.angle_alpha   90.00
_cell.angle_beta   90.00
_cell.angle_gamma   90.00
#
_symmetry.space_group_name_H-M   'P 1'
#
loop_
_entity.id
_entity.type
_entity.pdbx_description
1 polymer ?
#
loop_
_entity_poly.entity_id
_entity_poly.type
_entity_poly.pdbx_seq_one_letter_code
_entity_poly.pdbx_strand_id
1 'polypeptide(L)'
;MNRISHSVEVVLFRSRFLLAPLYLGLVGALVLLSFRFLIEFYHLALHIGEATPQSFTLDLLALLDLTLLANLILMVIFAGYENFVSRIDVATESKDRPHWMGTIDFSGLKIKLIGSLVAISVIELLKDFIELSGEDHVGGGTKWRIVIHLTFVASGVLFALMDWIADKREFHGTHA
;
A
#
# COMPACT_ATOMS: atom_id res chain seq x y z
N MET A 1 -37.51 23.57 6.37
CA MET A 1 -36.33 22.82 5.92
C MET A 1 -36.02 23.29 4.52
N ASN A 2 -34.93 24.05 4.34
CA ASN A 2 -34.68 24.85 3.15
C ASN A 2 -34.34 23.99 1.94
N ARG A 3 -34.99 24.24 0.79
CA ARG A 3 -34.70 23.57 -0.50
C ARG A 3 -33.18 23.67 -0.88
N ILE A 4 -32.51 24.71 -0.43
CA ILE A 4 -31.08 24.93 -0.65
C ILE A 4 -30.23 23.90 0.11
N SER A 5 -30.57 23.55 1.36
CA SER A 5 -29.83 22.55 2.14
C SER A 5 -29.95 21.16 1.50
N HIS A 6 -31.15 20.79 1.05
CA HIS A 6 -31.37 19.51 0.38
C HIS A 6 -30.59 19.39 -0.95
N SER A 7 -30.52 20.47 -1.74
CA SER A 7 -29.76 20.46 -2.99
C SER A 7 -28.25 20.34 -2.72
N VAL A 8 -27.74 21.01 -1.70
CA VAL A 8 -26.32 20.92 -1.27
C VAL A 8 -26.00 19.51 -0.77
N GLU A 9 -26.88 18.90 0.03
CA GLU A 9 -26.72 17.52 0.51
C GLU A 9 -26.65 16.51 -0.63
N VAL A 10 -27.52 16.64 -1.65
CA VAL A 10 -27.53 15.77 -2.83
C VAL A 10 -26.25 15.93 -3.65
N VAL A 11 -25.77 17.17 -3.83
CA VAL A 11 -24.50 17.44 -4.54
C VAL A 11 -23.33 16.84 -3.77
N LEU A 12 -23.26 17.05 -2.46
CA LEU A 12 -22.21 16.49 -1.60
C LEU A 12 -22.24 14.96 -1.61
N PHE A 13 -23.43 14.34 -1.57
CA PHE A 13 -23.55 12.89 -1.64
C PHE A 13 -23.11 12.32 -3.00
N ARG A 14 -23.42 13.01 -4.10
CA ARG A 14 -23.02 12.62 -5.45
C ARG A 14 -21.54 12.87 -5.72
N SER A 15 -20.90 13.82 -5.04
CA SER A 15 -19.47 14.13 -5.25
C SER A 15 -18.56 12.94 -4.94
N ARG A 16 -19.00 11.96 -4.12
CA ARG A 16 -18.27 10.72 -3.87
C ARG A 16 -17.96 9.92 -5.16
N PHE A 17 -18.83 10.00 -6.18
CA PHE A 17 -18.60 9.32 -7.46
C PHE A 17 -17.46 9.94 -8.29
N LEU A 18 -17.00 11.15 -7.93
CA LEU A 18 -15.80 11.74 -8.53
C LEU A 18 -14.51 10.97 -8.16
N LEU A 19 -14.55 10.13 -7.13
CA LEU A 19 -13.44 9.25 -6.76
C LEU A 19 -13.38 7.98 -7.63
N ALA A 20 -14.50 7.55 -8.21
CA ALA A 20 -14.55 6.32 -9.02
C ALA A 20 -13.53 6.31 -10.18
N PRO A 21 -13.39 7.36 -11.01
CA PRO A 21 -12.38 7.37 -12.07
C PRO A 21 -10.94 7.33 -11.55
N LEU A 22 -10.67 7.82 -10.33
CA LEU A 22 -9.34 7.73 -9.72
C LEU A 22 -8.99 6.27 -9.39
N TYR A 23 -9.92 5.53 -8.80
CA TYR A 23 -9.73 4.10 -8.54
C TYR A 23 -9.61 3.29 -9.83
N LEU A 24 -10.37 3.65 -10.87
CA LEU A 24 -10.22 3.03 -12.19
C LEU A 24 -8.84 3.31 -12.79
N GLY A 25 -8.31 4.52 -12.60
CA GLY A 25 -6.93 4.86 -12.95
C GLY A 25 -5.89 4.01 -12.23
N LEU A 26 -6.11 3.72 -10.93
CA LEU A 26 -5.25 2.81 -10.16
C LEU A 26 -5.32 1.36 -10.67
N VAL A 27 -6.48 0.89 -11.16
CA VAL A 27 -6.58 -0.41 -11.85
C VAL A 27 -5.71 -0.41 -13.11
N GLY A 28 -5.75 0.66 -13.90
CA GLY A 28 -4.85 0.83 -15.05
C GLY A 28 -3.37 0.81 -14.65
N ALA A 29 -3.01 1.49 -13.55
CA ALA A 29 -1.66 1.47 -13.01
C ALA A 29 -1.23 0.05 -12.58
N LEU A 30 -2.14 -0.73 -11.99
CA LEU A 30 -1.88 -2.12 -11.62
C LEU A 30 -1.60 -2.99 -12.85
N VAL A 31 -2.32 -2.78 -13.96
CA VAL A 31 -2.05 -3.46 -15.23
C VAL A 31 -0.65 -3.11 -15.75
N LEU A 32 -0.28 -1.82 -15.76
CA LEU A 32 1.07 -1.38 -16.17
C LEU A 32 2.16 -1.98 -15.28
N LEU A 33 1.92 -2.05 -13.98
CA LEU A 33 2.86 -2.66 -13.02
C LEU A 33 3.03 -4.16 -13.28
N SER A 34 1.94 -4.87 -13.62
CA SER A 34 1.99 -6.28 -14.00
C SER A 34 2.80 -6.51 -15.28
N PHE A 35 2.67 -5.61 -16.26
CA PHE A 35 3.52 -5.62 -17.45
C PHE A 35 4.98 -5.41 -17.10
N ARG A 36 5.29 -4.46 -16.24
CA ARG A 36 6.66 -4.19 -15.79
C ARG A 36 7.25 -5.40 -15.09
N PHE A 37 6.48 -6.05 -14.21
CA PHE A 37 6.88 -7.28 -13.54
C PHE A 37 7.24 -8.39 -14.54
N LEU A 38 6.41 -8.60 -15.56
CA LEU A 38 6.67 -9.64 -16.59
C LEU A 38 7.94 -9.34 -17.38
N ILE A 39 8.22 -8.08 -17.70
CA ILE A 39 9.45 -7.67 -18.39
C ILE A 39 10.68 -7.98 -17.53
N GLU A 40 10.67 -7.58 -16.25
CA GLU A 40 11.78 -7.83 -15.32
C GLU A 40 11.98 -9.33 -15.10
N PHE A 41 10.90 -10.08 -14.92
CA PHE A 41 10.94 -11.52 -14.78
C PHE A 41 11.53 -12.21 -16.03
N TYR A 42 11.14 -11.76 -17.22
CA TYR A 42 11.66 -12.28 -18.48
C TYR A 42 13.17 -11.99 -18.62
N HIS A 43 13.62 -10.79 -18.30
CA HIS A 43 15.04 -10.44 -18.30
C HIS A 43 15.83 -11.29 -17.31
N LEU A 44 15.35 -11.47 -16.10
CA LEU A 44 15.98 -12.34 -15.10
C LEU A 44 16.10 -13.78 -15.60
N ALA A 45 15.02 -14.33 -16.20
CA ALA A 45 15.00 -15.69 -16.70
C ALA A 45 15.99 -15.92 -17.84
N LEU A 46 16.17 -14.95 -18.75
CA LEU A 46 17.12 -15.05 -19.86
C LEU A 46 18.58 -14.98 -19.42
N HIS A 47 18.88 -14.17 -18.39
CA HIS A 47 20.26 -13.92 -17.97
C HIS A 47 20.68 -14.73 -16.73
N ILE A 48 19.87 -15.70 -16.31
CA ILE A 48 20.12 -16.48 -15.07
C ILE A 48 21.48 -17.22 -15.11
N GLY A 49 21.95 -17.61 -16.29
CA GLY A 49 23.24 -18.32 -16.46
C GLY A 49 24.48 -17.43 -16.42
N GLU A 50 24.30 -16.12 -16.61
CA GLU A 50 25.38 -15.12 -16.65
C GLU A 50 25.39 -14.24 -15.40
N ALA A 51 24.31 -14.28 -14.60
CA ALA A 51 24.14 -13.45 -13.43
C ALA A 51 25.11 -13.84 -12.31
N THR A 52 25.73 -12.82 -11.72
CA THR A 52 26.43 -13.01 -10.45
C THR A 52 25.43 -13.23 -9.30
N PRO A 53 25.81 -13.89 -8.19
CA PRO A 53 24.91 -14.03 -7.04
C PRO A 53 24.35 -12.70 -6.53
N GLN A 54 25.14 -11.64 -6.61
CA GLN A 54 24.75 -10.30 -6.20
C GLN A 54 23.72 -9.70 -7.16
N SER A 55 23.97 -9.70 -8.47
CA SER A 55 23.02 -9.17 -9.46
C SER A 55 21.71 -9.95 -9.45
N PHE A 56 21.75 -11.27 -9.35
CA PHE A 56 20.57 -12.11 -9.23
C PHE A 56 19.72 -11.75 -8.00
N THR A 57 20.36 -11.50 -6.85
CA THR A 57 19.65 -11.07 -5.64
C THR A 57 18.99 -9.71 -5.82
N LEU A 58 19.67 -8.75 -6.46
CA LEU A 58 19.10 -7.42 -6.75
C LEU A 58 17.89 -7.50 -7.68
N ASP A 59 17.95 -8.35 -8.71
CA ASP A 59 16.82 -8.56 -9.63
C ASP A 59 15.62 -9.20 -8.93
N LEU A 60 15.85 -10.19 -8.04
CA LEU A 60 14.80 -10.76 -7.21
C LEU A 60 14.17 -9.72 -6.27
N LEU A 61 14.99 -8.86 -5.64
CA LEU A 61 14.48 -7.77 -4.80
C LEU A 61 13.66 -6.76 -5.60
N ALA A 62 14.02 -6.50 -6.86
CA ALA A 62 13.22 -5.65 -7.75
C ALA A 62 11.84 -6.27 -8.04
N LEU A 63 11.75 -7.58 -8.27
CA LEU A 63 10.47 -8.28 -8.46
C LEU A 63 9.61 -8.27 -7.18
N LEU A 64 10.23 -8.45 -6.00
CA LEU A 64 9.53 -8.35 -4.72
C LEU A 64 8.97 -6.94 -4.50
N ASP A 65 9.73 -5.91 -4.81
CA ASP A 65 9.33 -4.51 -4.70
C ASP A 65 8.09 -4.20 -5.56
N LEU A 66 8.10 -4.62 -6.84
CA LEU A 66 6.94 -4.50 -7.73
C LEU A 66 5.72 -5.24 -7.18
N THR A 67 5.90 -6.41 -6.58
CA THR A 67 4.82 -7.21 -5.99
C THR A 67 4.22 -6.52 -4.76
N LEU A 68 5.06 -5.96 -3.88
CA LEU A 68 4.59 -5.21 -2.71
C LEU A 68 3.84 -3.95 -3.12
N LEU A 69 4.34 -3.23 -4.13
CA LEU A 69 3.66 -2.06 -4.68
C LEU A 69 2.31 -2.43 -5.30
N ALA A 70 2.22 -3.55 -6.02
CA ALA A 70 0.97 -4.06 -6.57
C ALA A 70 -0.05 -4.37 -5.46
N ASN A 71 0.38 -5.05 -4.39
CA ASN A 71 -0.47 -5.34 -3.24
C ASN A 71 -0.95 -4.07 -2.53
N LEU A 72 -0.08 -3.06 -2.40
CA LEU A 72 -0.44 -1.76 -1.84
C LEU A 72 -1.52 -1.07 -2.68
N ILE A 73 -1.34 -0.99 -4.00
CA ILE A 73 -2.31 -0.40 -4.91
C ILE A 73 -3.65 -1.15 -4.83
N LEU A 74 -3.62 -2.49 -4.83
CA LEU A 74 -4.82 -3.31 -4.73
C LEU A 74 -5.60 -3.04 -3.43
N MET A 75 -4.92 -2.95 -2.29
CA MET A 75 -5.55 -2.59 -1.01
C MET A 75 -6.19 -1.21 -1.06
N VAL A 76 -5.52 -0.23 -1.66
CA VAL A 76 -6.06 1.14 -1.80
C VAL A 76 -7.30 1.14 -2.69
N ILE A 77 -7.30 0.39 -3.81
CA ILE A 77 -8.46 0.28 -4.70
C ILE A 77 -9.67 -0.26 -3.94
N PHE A 78 -9.54 -1.44 -3.34
CA PHE A 78 -10.67 -2.09 -2.68
C PHE A 78 -11.16 -1.32 -1.47
N ALA A 79 -10.28 -1.00 -0.55
CA ALA A 79 -10.66 -0.31 0.67
C ALA A 79 -11.14 1.12 0.41
N GLY A 80 -10.52 1.82 -0.53
CA GLY A 80 -10.94 3.17 -0.88
C GLY A 80 -12.26 3.18 -1.63
N TYR A 81 -12.47 2.28 -2.58
CA TYR A 81 -13.72 2.19 -3.31
C TYR A 81 -14.90 1.82 -2.40
N GLU A 82 -14.76 0.79 -1.55
CA GLU A 82 -15.80 0.38 -0.61
C GLU A 82 -16.14 1.48 0.42
N ASN A 83 -15.16 2.18 0.92
CA ASN A 83 -15.39 3.20 1.96
C ASN A 83 -15.95 4.51 1.41
N PHE A 84 -15.53 4.92 0.21
CA PHE A 84 -15.85 6.26 -0.29
C PHE A 84 -16.83 6.26 -1.48
N VAL A 85 -16.90 5.22 -2.28
CA VAL A 85 -17.73 5.21 -3.48
C VAL A 85 -18.98 4.34 -3.30
N SER A 86 -18.83 3.03 -3.17
CA SER A 86 -19.95 2.10 -3.07
C SER A 86 -19.47 0.73 -2.58
N ARG A 87 -20.38 -0.05 -1.98
CA ARG A 87 -20.12 -1.46 -1.71
C ARG A 87 -19.98 -2.25 -3.02
N ILE A 88 -19.05 -3.18 -3.05
CA ILE A 88 -18.82 -4.05 -4.20
C ILE A 88 -19.71 -5.29 -4.03
N ASP A 89 -20.95 -5.21 -4.52
CA ASP A 89 -21.95 -6.27 -4.36
C ASP A 89 -21.53 -7.60 -5.00
N VAL A 90 -20.82 -7.56 -6.14
CA VAL A 90 -20.26 -8.74 -6.82
C VAL A 90 -19.28 -9.50 -5.92
N ALA A 91 -18.57 -8.81 -5.03
CA ALA A 91 -17.64 -9.43 -4.11
C ALA A 91 -18.34 -10.08 -2.91
N THR A 92 -19.59 -9.72 -2.58
CA THR A 92 -20.33 -10.31 -1.45
C THR A 92 -20.79 -11.73 -1.73
N GLU A 93 -21.00 -12.11 -2.98
CA GLU A 93 -21.45 -13.44 -3.42
C GLU A 93 -20.28 -14.36 -3.84
N SER A 94 -19.07 -13.83 -3.98
CA SER A 94 -17.91 -14.60 -4.43
C SER A 94 -17.31 -15.44 -3.30
N LYS A 95 -17.07 -16.75 -3.60
CA LYS A 95 -16.36 -17.67 -2.70
C LYS A 95 -14.88 -17.30 -2.52
N ASP A 96 -14.31 -16.53 -3.46
CA ASP A 96 -12.90 -16.10 -3.49
C ASP A 96 -12.71 -14.73 -2.82
N ARG A 97 -13.72 -14.24 -2.09
CA ARG A 97 -13.63 -12.97 -1.37
C ARG A 97 -12.52 -13.05 -0.30
N PRO A 98 -11.49 -12.20 -0.37
CA PRO A 98 -10.50 -12.14 0.69
C PRO A 98 -11.15 -11.80 2.04
N HIS A 99 -10.74 -12.48 3.11
CA HIS A 99 -11.32 -12.30 4.46
C HIS A 99 -11.23 -10.86 4.99
N TRP A 100 -10.31 -10.07 4.46
CA TRP A 100 -10.14 -8.66 4.83
C TRP A 100 -11.11 -7.70 4.12
N MET A 101 -11.74 -8.12 3.02
CA MET A 101 -12.66 -7.26 2.27
C MET A 101 -13.98 -7.09 3.04
N GLY A 102 -14.43 -5.86 3.22
CA GLY A 102 -15.66 -5.52 3.97
C GLY A 102 -15.50 -5.48 5.49
N THR A 103 -14.33 -5.82 6.04
CA THR A 103 -14.00 -5.72 7.47
C THR A 103 -12.94 -4.67 7.76
N ILE A 104 -12.40 -4.04 6.71
CA ILE A 104 -11.38 -3.00 6.88
C ILE A 104 -12.09 -1.71 7.26
N ASP A 105 -12.02 -1.35 8.53
CA ASP A 105 -12.25 0.01 8.96
C ASP A 105 -11.10 0.92 8.46
N PHE A 106 -11.32 2.20 8.52
CA PHE A 106 -10.33 3.18 8.05
C PHE A 106 -9.02 3.13 8.86
N SER A 107 -9.07 2.66 10.10
CA SER A 107 -7.93 2.49 11.00
C SER A 107 -7.07 1.30 10.60
N GLY A 108 -7.68 0.13 10.39
CA GLY A 108 -6.99 -1.07 9.94
C GLY A 108 -6.33 -0.90 8.56
N LEU A 109 -6.93 -0.09 7.65
CA LEU A 109 -6.32 0.25 6.38
C LEU A 109 -5.03 1.06 6.56
N LYS A 110 -5.03 2.10 7.40
CA LYS A 110 -3.84 2.93 7.66
C LYS A 110 -2.64 2.10 8.11
N ILE A 111 -2.85 1.16 9.05
CA ILE A 111 -1.78 0.30 9.56
C ILE A 111 -1.22 -0.60 8.45
N LYS A 112 -2.08 -1.18 7.60
CA LYS A 112 -1.64 -2.01 6.47
C LYS A 112 -0.87 -1.22 5.43
N LEU A 113 -1.31 0.01 5.11
CA LEU A 113 -0.59 0.90 4.19
C LEU A 113 0.80 1.25 4.72
N ILE A 114 0.90 1.62 6.00
CA ILE A 114 2.19 1.94 6.63
C ILE A 114 3.09 0.70 6.67
N GLY A 115 2.56 -0.46 7.03
CA GLY A 115 3.30 -1.71 7.00
C GLY A 115 3.88 -2.03 5.62
N SER A 116 3.11 -1.79 4.55
CA SER A 116 3.59 -1.95 3.17
C SER A 116 4.69 -0.95 2.82
N LEU A 117 4.56 0.32 3.23
CA LEU A 117 5.60 1.34 3.02
C LEU A 117 6.90 1.02 3.78
N VAL A 118 6.79 0.52 5.01
CA VAL A 118 7.94 0.04 5.79
C VAL A 118 8.62 -1.13 5.08
N ALA A 119 7.86 -2.11 4.58
CA ALA A 119 8.39 -3.24 3.85
C ALA A 119 9.14 -2.81 2.58
N ILE A 120 8.56 -1.91 1.76
CA ILE A 120 9.21 -1.37 0.56
C ILE A 120 10.50 -0.63 0.94
N SER A 121 10.48 0.20 1.97
CA SER A 121 11.66 0.95 2.40
C SER A 121 12.79 0.06 2.95
N VAL A 122 12.46 -1.10 3.56
CA VAL A 122 13.47 -2.10 3.96
C VAL A 122 14.14 -2.73 2.74
N ILE A 123 13.37 -3.06 1.71
CA ILE A 123 13.92 -3.65 0.47
C ILE A 123 14.87 -2.66 -0.19
N GLU A 124 14.52 -1.38 -0.27
CA GLU A 124 15.39 -0.35 -0.82
C GLU A 124 16.70 -0.21 -0.02
N LEU A 125 16.64 -0.27 1.32
CA LEU A 125 17.86 -0.28 2.15
C LEU A 125 18.68 -1.54 1.96
N LEU A 126 18.05 -2.70 1.75
CA LEU A 126 18.75 -3.95 1.49
C LEU A 126 19.47 -3.91 0.14
N LYS A 127 18.84 -3.34 -0.90
CA LYS A 127 19.49 -3.12 -2.19
C LYS A 127 20.76 -2.26 -2.03
N ASP A 128 20.64 -1.11 -1.35
CA ASP A 128 21.80 -0.24 -1.05
C ASP A 128 22.91 -1.01 -0.31
N PHE A 129 22.56 -1.83 0.68
CA PHE A 129 23.52 -2.61 1.44
C PHE A 129 24.29 -3.61 0.54
N ILE A 130 23.57 -4.28 -0.37
CA ILE A 130 24.18 -5.24 -1.32
C ILE A 130 25.10 -4.50 -2.30
N GLU A 131 24.69 -3.35 -2.83
CA GLU A 131 25.50 -2.53 -3.75
C GLU A 131 26.76 -1.97 -3.06
N LEU A 132 26.62 -1.50 -1.82
CA LEU A 132 27.72 -0.91 -1.05
C LEU A 132 28.73 -1.94 -0.50
N SER A 133 28.38 -3.24 -0.50
CA SER A 133 29.31 -4.28 -0.01
C SER A 133 30.59 -4.40 -0.85
N GLY A 134 30.70 -3.64 -1.96
CA GLY A 134 31.90 -3.53 -2.80
C GLY A 134 32.64 -2.18 -2.74
N GLU A 135 32.10 -1.16 -2.03
CA GLU A 135 32.68 0.19 -1.99
C GLU A 135 32.75 0.75 -0.56
N ASP A 136 33.89 1.36 -0.19
CA ASP A 136 34.17 1.89 1.16
C ASP A 136 33.38 3.15 1.56
N HIS A 137 32.43 3.63 0.75
CA HIS A 137 31.75 4.90 1.00
C HIS A 137 30.22 4.77 0.99
N VAL A 138 29.62 4.95 2.17
CA VAL A 138 28.18 5.17 2.30
C VAL A 138 27.80 6.49 1.61
N GLY A 139 27.20 6.39 0.44
CA GLY A 139 26.72 7.55 -0.32
C GLY A 139 25.75 8.41 0.48
N GLY A 140 25.71 9.73 0.20
CA GLY A 140 24.80 10.66 0.89
C GLY A 140 23.32 10.25 0.77
N GLY A 141 22.95 9.54 -0.28
CA GLY A 141 21.58 9.03 -0.50
C GLY A 141 21.15 7.98 0.51
N THR A 142 22.02 7.05 0.89
CA THR A 142 21.71 5.97 1.84
C THR A 142 21.35 6.49 3.23
N LYS A 143 21.99 7.57 3.69
CA LYS A 143 21.66 8.23 4.97
C LYS A 143 20.22 8.73 4.97
N TRP A 144 19.76 9.35 3.88
CA TRP A 144 18.39 9.83 3.74
C TRP A 144 17.38 8.69 3.67
N ARG A 145 17.71 7.58 3.00
CA ARG A 145 16.84 6.38 2.97
C ARG A 145 16.66 5.78 4.37
N ILE A 146 17.74 5.72 5.18
CA ILE A 146 17.66 5.30 6.58
C ILE A 146 16.72 6.22 7.38
N VAL A 147 16.86 7.54 7.23
CA VAL A 147 16.00 8.51 7.92
C VAL A 147 14.55 8.34 7.52
N ILE A 148 14.25 8.17 6.22
CA ILE A 148 12.91 7.94 5.71
C ILE A 148 12.34 6.64 6.26
N HIS A 149 13.12 5.55 6.24
CA HIS A 149 12.70 4.27 6.81
C HIS A 149 12.35 4.39 8.29
N LEU A 150 13.21 4.99 9.11
CA LEU A 150 12.94 5.21 10.53
C LEU A 150 11.72 6.09 10.76
N THR A 151 11.47 7.08 9.90
CA THR A 151 10.27 7.91 9.95
C THR A 151 9.02 7.08 9.69
N PHE A 152 9.02 6.18 8.70
CA PHE A 152 7.88 5.28 8.44
C PHE A 152 7.65 4.32 9.61
N VAL A 153 8.70 3.73 10.17
CA VAL A 153 8.60 2.85 11.35
C VAL A 153 8.02 3.62 12.54
N ALA A 154 8.55 4.81 12.83
CA ALA A 154 8.05 5.65 13.92
C ALA A 154 6.58 6.05 13.70
N SER A 155 6.22 6.44 12.48
CA SER A 155 4.82 6.74 12.13
C SER A 155 3.91 5.53 12.33
N GLY A 156 4.35 4.34 11.92
CA GLY A 156 3.60 3.09 12.12
C GLY A 156 3.34 2.78 13.60
N VAL A 157 4.37 2.93 14.44
CA VAL A 157 4.24 2.74 15.89
C VAL A 157 3.29 3.77 16.50
N LEU A 158 3.39 5.04 16.09
CA LEU A 158 2.51 6.10 16.58
C LEU A 158 1.04 5.84 16.19
N PHE A 159 0.77 5.42 14.96
CA PHE A 159 -0.58 5.06 14.53
C PHE A 159 -1.13 3.86 15.29
N ALA A 160 -0.34 2.79 15.46
CA ALA A 160 -0.75 1.64 16.25
C ALA A 160 -1.04 2.00 17.71
N LEU A 161 -0.25 2.90 18.29
CA LEU A 161 -0.47 3.41 19.64
C LEU A 161 -1.74 4.26 19.74
N MET A 162 -2.01 5.11 18.74
CA MET A 162 -3.24 5.90 18.68
C MET A 162 -4.48 5.01 18.61
N ASP A 163 -4.47 3.98 17.76
CA ASP A 163 -5.57 3.03 17.64
C ASP A 163 -5.80 2.28 18.96
N TRP A 164 -4.72 1.78 19.57
CA TRP A 164 -4.83 1.11 20.86
C TRP A 164 -5.41 2.00 21.97
N ILE A 165 -5.07 3.29 21.99
CA ILE A 165 -5.63 4.25 22.94
C ILE A 165 -7.12 4.52 22.64
N ALA A 166 -7.49 4.59 21.35
CA ALA A 166 -8.87 4.80 20.93
C ALA A 166 -9.76 3.62 21.35
N ASP A 167 -9.34 2.41 21.07
CA ASP A 167 -10.06 1.18 21.44
C ASP A 167 -10.28 1.07 22.96
N LYS A 168 -9.27 1.43 23.77
CA LYS A 168 -9.43 1.46 25.23
C LYS A 168 -10.46 2.45 25.72
N ARG A 169 -10.66 3.57 25.05
CA ARG A 169 -11.65 4.59 25.42
C ARG A 169 -13.08 4.11 25.14
N GLU A 170 -13.29 3.41 24.02
CA GLU A 170 -14.61 2.85 23.70
C GLU A 170 -15.03 1.77 24.70
N PHE A 171 -14.09 0.92 25.13
CA PHE A 171 -14.35 -0.13 26.14
C PHE A 171 -14.77 0.42 27.51
N HIS A 172 -14.30 1.60 27.92
CA HIS A 172 -14.65 2.22 29.19
C HIS A 172 -15.93 3.05 29.13
N GLY A 173 -16.37 3.47 27.93
CA GLY A 173 -17.61 4.25 27.73
C GLY A 173 -18.89 3.41 27.71
N THR A 174 -18.81 2.08 27.56
CA THR A 174 -19.98 1.18 27.47
C THR A 174 -20.40 0.61 28.84
N HIS A 175 -19.67 0.88 29.90
CA HIS A 175 -19.94 0.40 31.25
C HIS A 175 -20.21 1.52 32.29
N ALA A 176 -20.41 2.75 31.85
CA ALA A 176 -20.87 3.89 32.64
C ALA A 176 -22.26 4.33 32.18
#